data_08c3788ac9859bfe13e5eb8aabed545c
#
_entry.id   08c3788ac9859bfe13e5eb8aabed545c
#
_cell.length_a   1.000
_cell.length_b   1.000
_cell.length_c   1.000
_cell.angle_alpha   90.00
_cell.angle_beta   90.00
_cell.angle_gamma   90.00
#
_symmetry.space_group_name_H-M   'P 1'
#
loop_
_entity.id
_entity.type
_entity.pdbx_description
1 polymer ?
#
loop_
_entity_poly.entity_id
_entity_poly.type
_entity_poly.pdbx_seq_one_letter_code
_entity_poly.pdbx_strand_id
1 'polypeptide(L)'
;MTTTETETESESPAEPRSFEVVSDFQMTGDQPKAVEEIVAALESGEQAVTLLGATGTGKTFTMANVLQQYQRPTLVLAPNRTLAAQLVSELRDFFPHNAVEYFVSYYDYYQPEAYIPRSDTYIAKDADINDEIDKMRHAATKSLFERRDVIIVASISCIYGLGEPGDQVGLLPASRQ
;
A
#
# COMPACT_ATOMS: atom_id res chain seq x y z
N MET A 1 -19.72 40.29 30.55
CA MET A 1 -18.36 39.78 30.24
C MET A 1 -18.37 38.32 30.59
N THR A 2 -18.65 37.45 29.61
CA THR A 2 -18.71 36.03 29.80
C THR A 2 -17.61 35.43 28.93
N THR A 3 -16.54 35.01 29.57
CA THR A 3 -15.39 34.38 28.90
C THR A 3 -15.71 32.94 28.60
N THR A 4 -15.79 32.62 27.32
CA THR A 4 -15.96 31.25 26.83
C THR A 4 -14.57 30.63 26.75
N GLU A 5 -14.24 29.76 27.68
CA GLU A 5 -13.04 28.93 27.62
C GLU A 5 -13.28 27.82 26.58
N THR A 6 -12.48 27.85 25.52
CA THR A 6 -12.44 26.80 24.50
C THR A 6 -11.56 25.68 25.06
N GLU A 7 -12.18 24.61 25.54
CA GLU A 7 -11.47 23.38 25.89
C GLU A 7 -10.90 22.77 24.61
N THR A 8 -9.58 22.81 24.49
CA THR A 8 -8.82 22.04 23.51
C THR A 8 -8.81 20.59 23.98
N GLU A 9 -9.67 19.75 23.44
CA GLU A 9 -9.55 18.31 23.58
C GLU A 9 -8.18 17.87 23.08
N SER A 10 -7.30 17.47 23.97
CA SER A 10 -6.06 16.80 23.65
C SER A 10 -6.39 15.40 23.15
N GLU A 11 -6.33 15.19 21.84
CA GLU A 11 -6.34 13.86 21.26
C GLU A 11 -5.22 13.03 21.89
N SER A 12 -5.61 12.10 22.73
CA SER A 12 -4.73 11.05 23.26
C SER A 12 -4.13 10.30 22.05
N PRO A 13 -2.82 10.01 22.03
CA PRO A 13 -2.24 9.22 20.95
C PRO A 13 -2.97 7.88 20.88
N ALA A 14 -3.60 7.62 19.74
CA ALA A 14 -4.36 6.39 19.51
C ALA A 14 -3.45 5.19 19.78
N GLU A 15 -3.93 4.25 20.60
CA GLU A 15 -3.20 3.02 20.87
C GLU A 15 -2.76 2.33 19.56
N PRO A 16 -1.56 1.75 19.52
CA PRO A 16 -1.06 1.10 18.31
C PRO A 16 -2.02 -0.05 17.93
N ARG A 17 -2.74 0.12 16.83
CA ARG A 17 -3.62 -0.92 16.30
C ARG A 17 -2.79 -2.08 15.81
N SER A 18 -3.22 -3.30 16.14
CA SER A 18 -2.66 -4.54 15.62
C SER A 18 -3.37 -4.96 14.33
N PHE A 19 -2.72 -5.76 13.51
CA PHE A 19 -3.37 -6.42 12.38
C PHE A 19 -4.36 -7.46 12.90
N GLU A 20 -5.61 -7.37 12.42
CA GLU A 20 -6.68 -8.32 12.76
C GLU A 20 -7.39 -8.75 11.47
N VAL A 21 -7.29 -10.03 11.15
CA VAL A 21 -7.98 -10.63 10.00
C VAL A 21 -9.44 -10.85 10.33
N VAL A 22 -10.31 -10.24 9.54
CA VAL A 22 -11.76 -10.48 9.58
C VAL A 22 -12.12 -11.32 8.36
N SER A 23 -12.59 -12.54 8.59
CA SER A 23 -12.93 -13.44 7.49
C SER A 23 -13.90 -14.54 7.96
N ASP A 24 -14.84 -14.91 7.08
CA ASP A 24 -15.68 -16.10 7.24
C ASP A 24 -14.93 -17.39 6.87
N PHE A 25 -13.76 -17.27 6.24
CA PHE A 25 -12.93 -18.40 5.87
C PHE A 25 -12.11 -18.90 7.06
N GLN A 26 -11.95 -20.21 7.12
CA GLN A 26 -11.02 -20.87 8.04
C GLN A 26 -9.84 -21.42 7.25
N MET A 27 -8.66 -21.41 7.87
CA MET A 27 -7.49 -22.05 7.28
C MET A 27 -7.71 -23.55 7.14
N THR A 28 -7.38 -24.11 5.97
CA THR A 28 -7.56 -25.52 5.65
C THR A 28 -6.30 -26.13 5.06
N GLY A 29 -6.20 -27.46 5.10
CA GLY A 29 -5.08 -28.21 4.53
C GLY A 29 -3.74 -27.79 5.15
N ASP A 30 -2.77 -27.45 4.34
CA ASP A 30 -1.42 -27.07 4.75
C ASP A 30 -1.27 -25.58 5.15
N GLN A 31 -2.33 -24.78 5.03
CA GLN A 31 -2.25 -23.34 5.33
C GLN A 31 -1.81 -23.03 6.77
N PRO A 32 -2.36 -23.66 7.84
CA PRO A 32 -1.94 -23.38 9.20
C PRO A 32 -0.44 -23.64 9.38
N LYS A 33 0.03 -24.78 8.88
CA LYS A 33 1.45 -25.16 8.96
C LYS A 33 2.33 -24.17 8.20
N ALA A 34 1.92 -23.75 7.00
CA ALA A 34 2.66 -22.77 6.21
C ALA A 34 2.77 -21.41 6.93
N VAL A 35 1.71 -20.97 7.59
CA VAL A 35 1.74 -19.71 8.39
C VAL A 35 2.75 -19.85 9.54
N GLU A 36 2.68 -20.93 10.32
CA GLU A 36 3.60 -21.17 11.44
C GLU A 36 5.07 -21.22 10.97
N GLU A 37 5.37 -21.94 9.90
CA GLU A 37 6.73 -22.06 9.36
C GLU A 37 7.26 -20.72 8.83
N ILE A 38 6.42 -19.93 8.14
CA ILE A 38 6.83 -18.62 7.63
C ILE A 38 7.10 -17.66 8.78
N VAL A 39 6.20 -17.58 9.76
CA VAL A 39 6.38 -16.69 10.92
C VAL A 39 7.64 -17.08 11.70
N ALA A 40 7.85 -18.36 11.98
CA ALA A 40 9.05 -18.84 12.67
C ALA A 40 10.34 -18.51 11.91
N ALA A 41 10.34 -18.64 10.59
CA ALA A 41 11.47 -18.28 9.75
C ALA A 41 11.76 -16.77 9.81
N LEU A 42 10.73 -15.91 9.73
CA LEU A 42 10.88 -14.47 9.84
C LEU A 42 11.37 -14.04 11.23
N GLU A 43 10.89 -14.68 12.29
CA GLU A 43 11.33 -14.40 13.67
C GLU A 43 12.77 -14.85 13.91
N SER A 44 13.22 -15.92 13.27
CA SER A 44 14.61 -16.37 13.33
C SER A 44 15.59 -15.51 12.53
N GLY A 45 15.07 -14.52 11.76
CA GLY A 45 15.87 -13.59 10.98
C GLY A 45 16.19 -14.06 9.57
N GLU A 46 15.47 -15.06 9.05
CA GLU A 46 15.61 -15.47 7.66
C GLU A 46 15.25 -14.30 6.72
N GLN A 47 16.12 -14.05 5.74
CA GLN A 47 15.97 -12.92 4.81
C GLN A 47 14.95 -13.18 3.69
N ALA A 48 14.69 -14.44 3.39
CA ALA A 48 13.77 -14.83 2.32
C ALA A 48 13.08 -16.15 2.63
N VAL A 49 11.77 -16.16 2.42
CA VAL A 49 10.94 -17.38 2.52
C VAL A 49 10.08 -17.46 1.26
N THR A 50 9.94 -18.66 0.71
CA THR A 50 9.11 -18.87 -0.49
C THR A 50 7.90 -19.72 -0.16
N LEU A 51 6.70 -19.16 -0.38
CA LEU A 51 5.44 -19.90 -0.31
C LEU A 51 5.07 -20.42 -1.70
N LEU A 52 5.14 -21.73 -1.90
CA LEU A 52 4.73 -22.40 -3.12
C LEU A 52 3.28 -22.87 -3.01
N GLY A 53 2.45 -22.46 -3.95
CA GLY A 53 1.04 -22.88 -4.00
C GLY A 53 0.43 -22.68 -5.36
N ALA A 54 -0.44 -23.60 -5.78
CA ALA A 54 -1.19 -23.48 -7.03
C ALA A 54 -2.16 -22.26 -7.00
N THR A 55 -2.69 -21.89 -8.17
CA THR A 55 -3.72 -20.86 -8.25
C THR A 55 -4.98 -21.31 -7.50
N GLY A 56 -5.62 -20.41 -6.75
CA GLY A 56 -6.84 -20.72 -5.99
C GLY A 56 -6.62 -21.45 -4.66
N THR A 57 -5.39 -21.67 -4.21
CA THR A 57 -5.10 -22.32 -2.90
C THR A 57 -5.16 -21.36 -1.71
N GLY A 58 -5.66 -20.13 -1.89
CA GLY A 58 -5.79 -19.16 -0.80
C GLY A 58 -4.47 -18.55 -0.34
N LYS A 59 -3.48 -18.36 -1.22
CA LYS A 59 -2.18 -17.74 -0.85
C LYS A 59 -2.35 -16.36 -0.22
N THR A 60 -3.28 -15.54 -0.72
CA THR A 60 -3.55 -14.21 -0.15
C THR A 60 -4.07 -14.33 1.29
N PHE A 61 -4.95 -15.30 1.55
CA PHE A 61 -5.45 -15.58 2.90
C PHE A 61 -4.35 -16.11 3.83
N THR A 62 -3.48 -16.98 3.34
CA THR A 62 -2.29 -17.45 4.07
C THR A 62 -1.38 -16.25 4.42
N MET A 63 -1.10 -15.36 3.46
CA MET A 63 -0.32 -14.15 3.69
C MET A 63 -0.98 -13.23 4.73
N ALA A 64 -2.30 -13.02 4.67
CA ALA A 64 -3.03 -12.23 5.65
C ALA A 64 -2.85 -12.78 7.08
N ASN A 65 -2.92 -14.11 7.25
CA ASN A 65 -2.69 -14.74 8.55
C ASN A 65 -1.22 -14.63 9.02
N VAL A 66 -0.25 -14.65 8.11
CA VAL A 66 1.15 -14.35 8.45
C VAL A 66 1.28 -12.91 8.98
N LEU A 67 0.68 -11.93 8.30
CA LEU A 67 0.72 -10.52 8.73
C LEU A 67 0.07 -10.33 10.10
N GLN A 68 -1.06 -11.01 10.35
CA GLN A 68 -1.71 -10.99 11.66
C GLN A 68 -0.84 -11.54 12.78
N GLN A 69 -0.03 -12.57 12.52
CA GLN A 69 0.84 -13.13 13.55
C GLN A 69 2.14 -12.35 13.70
N TYR A 70 2.73 -11.89 12.59
CA TYR A 70 4.05 -11.22 12.60
C TYR A 70 3.97 -9.75 13.03
N GLN A 71 2.82 -9.07 12.86
CA GLN A 71 2.52 -7.73 13.38
C GLN A 71 3.54 -6.64 12.96
N ARG A 72 3.96 -6.60 11.70
CA ARG A 72 4.89 -5.58 11.19
C ARG A 72 4.35 -4.86 9.97
N PRO A 73 4.65 -3.55 9.81
CA PRO A 73 4.37 -2.83 8.58
C PRO A 73 4.93 -3.59 7.38
N THR A 74 4.12 -3.73 6.32
CA THR A 74 4.42 -4.63 5.22
C THR A 74 4.28 -3.94 3.87
N LEU A 75 5.25 -4.19 2.98
CA LEU A 75 5.20 -3.82 1.57
C LEU A 75 4.92 -5.05 0.72
N VAL A 76 3.85 -5.01 -0.04
CA VAL A 76 3.47 -6.04 -1.02
C VAL A 76 3.78 -5.53 -2.42
N LEU A 77 4.68 -6.19 -3.14
CA LEU A 77 5.04 -5.83 -4.52
C LEU A 77 4.34 -6.75 -5.51
N ALA A 78 3.54 -6.15 -6.39
CA ALA A 78 2.88 -6.85 -7.49
C ALA A 78 3.58 -6.56 -8.82
N PRO A 79 3.59 -7.50 -9.79
CA PRO A 79 4.27 -7.33 -11.06
C PRO A 79 3.65 -6.25 -11.96
N ASN A 80 2.38 -5.93 -11.74
CA ASN A 80 1.67 -4.89 -12.49
C ASN A 80 0.58 -4.25 -11.64
N ARG A 81 0.04 -3.14 -12.13
CA ARG A 81 -1.00 -2.36 -11.48
C ARG A 81 -2.30 -3.13 -11.28
N THR A 82 -2.73 -3.91 -12.27
CA THR A 82 -3.99 -4.68 -12.19
C THR A 82 -3.95 -5.68 -11.04
N LEU A 83 -2.85 -6.41 -10.92
CA LEU A 83 -2.65 -7.36 -9.82
C LEU A 83 -2.52 -6.64 -8.47
N ALA A 84 -1.84 -5.47 -8.43
CA ALA A 84 -1.77 -4.65 -7.23
C ALA A 84 -3.15 -4.20 -6.77
N ALA A 85 -4.01 -3.73 -7.69
CA ALA A 85 -5.39 -3.33 -7.38
C ALA A 85 -6.23 -4.50 -6.83
N GLN A 86 -6.10 -5.68 -7.42
CA GLN A 86 -6.76 -6.89 -6.93
C GLN A 86 -6.30 -7.23 -5.50
N LEU A 87 -4.98 -7.22 -5.25
CA LEU A 87 -4.44 -7.50 -3.91
C LEU A 87 -4.88 -6.46 -2.88
N VAL A 88 -4.98 -5.18 -3.24
CA VAL A 88 -5.54 -4.14 -2.36
C VAL A 88 -6.98 -4.47 -1.98
N SER A 89 -7.81 -4.85 -2.95
CA SER A 89 -9.20 -5.22 -2.68
C SER A 89 -9.29 -6.41 -1.74
N GLU A 90 -8.58 -7.50 -2.03
CA GLU A 90 -8.58 -8.71 -1.21
C GLU A 90 -8.05 -8.43 0.22
N LEU A 91 -6.99 -7.64 0.35
CA LEU A 91 -6.43 -7.31 1.65
C LEU A 91 -7.32 -6.35 2.45
N ARG A 92 -8.04 -5.43 1.81
CA ARG A 92 -9.03 -4.58 2.49
C ARG A 92 -10.20 -5.38 3.03
N ASP A 93 -10.62 -6.42 2.32
CA ASP A 93 -11.65 -7.34 2.79
C ASP A 93 -11.19 -8.11 4.05
N PHE A 94 -9.92 -8.53 4.10
CA PHE A 94 -9.35 -9.22 5.26
C PHE A 94 -8.99 -8.28 6.42
N PHE A 95 -8.65 -7.01 6.14
CA PHE A 95 -8.18 -6.03 7.12
C PHE A 95 -9.02 -4.74 7.10
N PRO A 96 -10.34 -4.83 7.38
CA PRO A 96 -11.24 -3.66 7.27
C PRO A 96 -10.91 -2.54 8.27
N HIS A 97 -10.16 -2.83 9.33
CA HIS A 97 -9.82 -1.87 10.39
C HIS A 97 -8.36 -1.38 10.32
N ASN A 98 -7.56 -1.94 9.43
CA ASN A 98 -6.15 -1.61 9.27
C ASN A 98 -5.91 -0.74 8.02
N ALA A 99 -4.76 -0.11 7.92
CA ALA A 99 -4.43 0.71 6.77
C ALA A 99 -3.91 -0.17 5.62
N VAL A 100 -4.71 -0.32 4.56
CA VAL A 100 -4.30 -0.98 3.32
C VAL A 100 -4.27 0.05 2.21
N GLU A 101 -3.06 0.43 1.81
CA GLU A 101 -2.79 1.54 0.91
C GLU A 101 -2.34 1.06 -0.46
N TYR A 102 -2.77 1.78 -1.49
CA TYR A 102 -2.42 1.52 -2.87
C TYR A 102 -1.35 2.50 -3.35
N PHE A 103 -0.23 1.98 -3.83
CA PHE A 103 0.90 2.79 -4.27
C PHE A 103 1.34 2.39 -5.68
N VAL A 104 1.02 3.22 -6.67
CA VAL A 104 1.33 2.95 -8.07
C VAL A 104 2.15 4.08 -8.69
N SER A 105 2.87 3.74 -9.76
CA SER A 105 3.67 4.69 -10.52
C SER A 105 2.79 5.53 -11.43
N TYR A 106 3.20 6.78 -11.68
CA TYR A 106 2.60 7.62 -12.71
C TYR A 106 2.75 7.02 -14.11
N TYR A 107 3.81 6.25 -14.35
CA TYR A 107 4.06 5.60 -15.65
C TYR A 107 3.04 4.52 -15.98
N ASP A 108 2.42 3.90 -14.99
CA ASP A 108 1.36 2.90 -15.21
C ASP A 108 0.07 3.52 -15.76
N TYR A 109 -0.07 4.85 -15.64
CA TYR A 109 -1.18 5.64 -16.18
C TYR A 109 -0.82 6.36 -17.50
N TYR A 110 0.38 6.15 -18.00
CA TYR A 110 0.78 6.76 -19.25
C TYR A 110 0.04 6.09 -20.43
N GLN A 111 -1.13 6.62 -20.77
CA GLN A 111 -1.62 6.48 -22.14
C GLN A 111 -0.73 7.37 -23.01
N PRO A 112 -0.03 6.80 -24.00
CA PRO A 112 0.72 7.63 -24.94
C PRO A 112 -0.25 8.63 -25.57
N GLU A 113 0.18 9.88 -25.70
CA GLU A 113 -0.55 10.87 -26.48
C GLU A 113 -0.81 10.26 -27.86
N ALA A 114 -2.05 9.93 -28.15
CA ALA A 114 -2.41 9.34 -29.43
C ALA A 114 -3.04 10.43 -30.29
N TYR A 115 -2.30 10.84 -31.31
CA TYR A 115 -2.88 11.59 -32.42
C TYR A 115 -3.53 10.59 -33.39
N ILE A 116 -4.83 10.74 -33.59
CA ILE A 116 -5.59 9.94 -34.57
C ILE A 116 -5.76 10.82 -35.83
N PRO A 117 -4.94 10.60 -36.89
CA PRO A 117 -4.95 11.46 -38.07
C PRO A 117 -6.28 11.47 -38.83
N ARG A 118 -7.11 10.46 -38.63
CA ARG A 118 -8.42 10.31 -39.31
C ARG A 118 -9.51 11.23 -38.77
N SER A 119 -9.40 11.68 -37.53
CA SER A 119 -10.41 12.51 -36.86
C SER A 119 -9.87 13.84 -36.36
N ASP A 120 -8.60 14.15 -36.65
CA ASP A 120 -7.90 15.33 -36.13
C ASP A 120 -8.11 15.51 -34.62
N THR A 121 -8.15 14.37 -33.92
CA THR A 121 -8.43 14.36 -32.46
C THR A 121 -7.11 14.18 -31.72
N TYR A 122 -6.76 15.19 -30.93
CA TYR A 122 -5.69 15.15 -29.96
C TYR A 122 -6.26 14.68 -28.61
N ILE A 123 -5.84 13.52 -28.11
CA ILE A 123 -6.20 13.07 -26.78
C ILE A 123 -5.22 13.74 -25.82
N ALA A 124 -5.69 14.80 -25.17
CA ALA A 124 -4.92 15.51 -24.15
C ALA A 124 -4.70 14.61 -22.92
N LYS A 125 -3.55 14.82 -22.28
CA LYS A 125 -3.18 14.18 -21.02
C LYS A 125 -4.18 14.58 -19.94
N ASP A 126 -4.92 13.61 -19.39
CA ASP A 126 -5.86 13.86 -18.29
C ASP A 126 -5.10 14.25 -17.02
N ALA A 127 -5.19 15.53 -16.66
CA ALA A 127 -4.62 16.04 -15.41
C ALA A 127 -5.31 15.45 -14.17
N ASP A 128 -6.58 15.09 -14.28
CA ASP A 128 -7.38 14.55 -13.18
C ASP A 128 -6.86 13.18 -12.67
N ILE A 129 -6.30 12.37 -13.56
CA ILE A 129 -5.73 11.05 -13.22
C ILE A 129 -4.48 11.20 -12.35
N ASN A 130 -3.70 12.24 -12.53
CA ASN A 130 -2.50 12.50 -11.74
C ASN A 130 -2.84 12.89 -10.30
N ASP A 131 -3.91 13.68 -10.08
CA ASP A 131 -4.33 14.13 -8.76
C ASP A 131 -4.82 12.97 -7.87
N GLU A 132 -5.48 11.97 -8.45
CA GLU A 132 -5.93 10.79 -7.72
C GLU A 132 -4.75 9.91 -7.29
N ILE A 133 -3.77 9.71 -8.18
CA ILE A 133 -2.56 8.98 -7.86
C ILE A 133 -1.77 9.70 -6.76
N ASP A 134 -1.65 11.03 -6.84
CA ASP A 134 -0.99 11.82 -5.81
C ASP A 134 -1.65 11.67 -4.45
N LYS A 135 -2.98 11.75 -4.39
CA LYS A 135 -3.73 11.53 -3.15
C LYS A 135 -3.46 10.15 -2.55
N MET A 136 -3.49 9.10 -3.39
CA MET A 136 -3.20 7.73 -2.92
C MET A 136 -1.76 7.59 -2.41
N ARG A 137 -0.78 8.17 -3.11
CA ARG A 137 0.64 8.15 -2.69
C ARG A 137 0.86 8.92 -1.39
N HIS A 138 0.23 10.09 -1.25
CA HIS A 138 0.28 10.86 -0.02
C HIS A 138 -0.41 10.13 1.15
N ALA A 139 -1.57 9.49 0.91
CA ALA A 139 -2.24 8.68 1.92
C ALA A 139 -1.35 7.52 2.40
N ALA A 140 -0.72 6.79 1.49
CA ALA A 140 0.19 5.70 1.82
C ALA A 140 1.40 6.19 2.65
N THR A 141 1.98 7.31 2.25
CA THR A 141 3.11 7.91 2.98
C THR A 141 2.69 8.36 4.37
N LYS A 142 1.54 9.03 4.50
CA LYS A 142 0.99 9.47 5.77
C LYS A 142 0.74 8.28 6.70
N SER A 143 0.04 7.24 6.20
CA SER A 143 -0.25 6.03 6.97
C SER A 143 1.02 5.37 7.49
N LEU A 144 2.10 5.34 6.69
CA LEU A 144 3.38 4.75 7.10
C LEU A 144 4.05 5.50 8.26
N PHE A 145 3.89 6.83 8.33
CA PHE A 145 4.45 7.63 9.43
C PHE A 145 3.59 7.61 10.69
N GLU A 146 2.28 7.52 10.54
CA GLU A 146 1.35 7.67 11.67
C GLU A 146 0.91 6.33 12.29
N ARG A 147 1.05 5.20 11.55
CA ARG A 147 0.51 3.90 11.95
C ARG A 147 1.57 2.81 11.89
N ARG A 148 1.36 1.74 12.66
CA ARG A 148 2.18 0.52 12.62
C ARG A 148 1.48 -0.66 11.94
N ASP A 149 0.17 -0.59 11.82
CA ASP A 149 -0.70 -1.56 11.17
C ASP A 149 -0.96 -1.18 9.69
N VAL A 150 0.11 -1.02 8.92
CA VAL A 150 0.08 -0.55 7.52
C VAL A 150 0.53 -1.64 6.56
N ILE A 151 -0.28 -1.87 5.54
CA ILE A 151 0.05 -2.68 4.37
C ILE A 151 0.07 -1.75 3.15
N ILE A 152 1.22 -1.61 2.50
CA ILE A 152 1.34 -0.89 1.24
C ILE A 152 1.41 -1.90 0.11
N VAL A 153 0.49 -1.83 -0.83
CA VAL A 153 0.51 -2.65 -2.05
C VAL A 153 0.95 -1.79 -3.22
N ALA A 154 2.09 -2.12 -3.79
CA ALA A 154 2.70 -1.35 -4.87
C ALA A 154 2.91 -2.18 -6.15
N SER A 155 2.88 -1.52 -7.30
CA SER A 155 3.37 -2.12 -8.54
C SER A 155 4.89 -2.04 -8.61
N ILE A 156 5.54 -3.03 -9.21
CA ILE A 156 7.01 -3.06 -9.34
C ILE A 156 7.57 -1.85 -10.12
N SER A 157 6.76 -1.25 -10.99
CA SER A 157 7.09 -0.02 -11.73
C SER A 157 7.41 1.16 -10.81
N CYS A 158 6.94 1.18 -9.56
CA CYS A 158 7.27 2.20 -8.58
C CYS A 158 8.76 2.23 -8.20
N ILE A 159 9.47 1.10 -8.35
CA ILE A 159 10.90 0.99 -8.00
C ILE A 159 11.77 1.70 -9.04
N TYR A 160 11.33 1.72 -10.29
CA TYR A 160 12.11 2.28 -11.41
C TYR A 160 11.93 3.78 -11.64
N GLY A 161 10.96 4.41 -10.97
CA GLY A 161 10.67 5.84 -11.13
C GLY A 161 11.31 6.76 -10.08
N LEU A 162 12.03 6.19 -9.15
CA LEU A 162 12.82 6.95 -8.17
C LEU A 162 14.18 7.21 -8.80
N GLY A 163 14.34 8.37 -9.49
CA GLY A 163 15.65 8.90 -9.80
C GLY A 163 16.57 8.92 -8.57
N GLU A 164 17.87 8.98 -8.76
CA GLU A 164 18.80 9.03 -7.63
C GLU A 164 18.37 10.10 -6.62
N PRO A 165 18.57 9.90 -5.32
CA PRO A 165 18.20 10.89 -4.30
C PRO A 165 18.77 12.29 -4.54
N GLY A 166 19.79 12.42 -5.39
CA GLY A 166 20.38 13.68 -5.83
C GLY A 166 19.49 14.49 -6.79
N ASP A 167 18.62 13.87 -7.55
CA ASP A 167 17.78 14.56 -8.54
C ASP A 167 16.56 15.27 -7.91
N GLN A 168 16.21 14.95 -6.66
CA GLN A 168 15.09 15.57 -5.94
C GLN A 168 15.46 16.85 -5.17
N VAL A 169 16.74 17.16 -5.04
CA VAL A 169 17.20 18.36 -4.30
C VAL A 169 16.90 19.66 -5.05
N GLY A 170 16.56 19.60 -6.35
CA GLY A 170 16.20 20.76 -7.17
C GLY A 170 14.78 21.31 -7.02
N LEU A 171 13.91 20.67 -6.24
CA LEU A 171 12.48 21.04 -6.13
C LEU A 171 12.10 21.75 -4.82
N LEU A 172 13.06 22.06 -3.97
CA LEU A 172 12.80 22.94 -2.83
C LEU A 172 12.89 24.41 -3.28
N PRO A 173 11.83 25.22 -3.15
CA PRO A 173 11.90 26.63 -3.46
C PRO A 173 12.94 27.28 -2.54
N ALA A 174 13.92 27.96 -3.14
CA ALA A 174 14.90 28.75 -2.41
C ALA A 174 14.16 29.74 -1.51
N SER A 175 14.28 29.57 -0.21
CA SER A 175 13.82 30.57 0.77
C SER A 175 14.60 31.86 0.52
N ARG A 176 13.92 32.92 0.06
CA ARG A 176 14.47 34.25 -0.04
C ARG A 176 14.85 34.73 1.36
N GLN A 177 16.12 35.11 1.50
CA GLN A 177 16.58 35.94 2.59
C GLN A 177 16.05 37.36 2.43
#